data_095382e155910da123cc769a0faf2876
#
_entry.id   095382e155910da123cc769a0faf2876
#
_cell.length_a   1.000
_cell.length_b   1.000
_cell.length_c   1.000
_cell.angle_alpha   90.00
_cell.angle_beta   90.00
_cell.angle_gamma   90.00
#
_symmetry.space_group_name_H-M   'P 1'
#
loop_
_entity.id
_entity.type
_entity.pdbx_description
1 polymer ?
#
loop_
_entity_poly.entity_id
_entity_poly.type
_entity_poly.pdbx_seq_one_letter_code
_entity_poly.pdbx_strand_id
1 'polypeptide(L)'
;QLLQQWADASKTKQSLAKVLGTITTQGIAGIKIGDWVNLKGFSERFDGLAWVGGLGHSLSAGNWLTTVQLGLPPRWHQPSDESVTPPLKSLESSISGLHIGVVTQLAEDPDSEDRVQVKLPILGEQQSGVWTRMSTLDAGNGRGWVVRPEIGDEVIVGFIDNDANQAILLGALHSSANPSPVEASDDNHEKGWVTRSGMQLIFDDDKVSVNLETPSGNIV
;
A
#
# COMPACT_ATOMS: atom_id res chain seq x y z
N GLN A 1 4.13 14.59 -16.16
CA GLN A 1 5.19 13.92 -15.37
C GLN A 1 5.01 12.39 -15.32
N LEU A 2 3.84 11.86 -14.98
CA LEU A 2 3.55 10.41 -14.90
C LEU A 2 3.80 9.66 -16.22
N LEU A 3 3.35 10.19 -17.35
CA LEU A 3 3.56 9.57 -18.66
C LEU A 3 5.06 9.47 -19.03
N GLN A 4 5.85 10.46 -18.65
CA GLN A 4 7.28 10.45 -18.89
C GLN A 4 7.97 9.38 -18.03
N GLN A 5 7.64 9.31 -16.73
CA GLN A 5 8.16 8.30 -15.82
C GLN A 5 7.81 6.88 -16.27
N TRP A 6 6.58 6.68 -16.74
CA TRP A 6 6.16 5.41 -17.31
C TRP A 6 6.93 5.03 -18.57
N ALA A 7 7.12 5.98 -19.48
CA ALA A 7 7.89 5.77 -20.71
C ALA A 7 9.35 5.41 -20.39
N ASP A 8 9.96 6.08 -19.42
CA ASP A 8 11.35 5.83 -19.01
C ASP A 8 11.47 4.46 -18.30
N ALA A 9 10.52 4.10 -17.46
CA ALA A 9 10.45 2.78 -16.82
C ALA A 9 10.27 1.66 -17.86
N SER A 10 9.38 1.85 -18.84
CA SER A 10 9.15 0.89 -19.93
C SER A 10 10.39 0.70 -20.79
N LYS A 11 11.07 1.79 -21.15
CA LYS A 11 12.34 1.77 -21.89
C LYS A 11 13.42 1.01 -21.11
N THR A 12 13.53 1.25 -19.81
CA THR A 12 14.48 0.54 -18.93
C THR A 12 14.19 -0.95 -18.89
N LYS A 13 12.94 -1.36 -18.70
CA LYS A 13 12.52 -2.78 -18.70
C LYS A 13 12.88 -3.46 -20.04
N GLN A 14 12.61 -2.80 -21.15
CA GLN A 14 12.94 -3.34 -22.48
C GLN A 14 14.46 -3.46 -22.70
N SER A 15 15.24 -2.51 -22.20
CA SER A 15 16.71 -2.57 -22.32
C SER A 15 17.32 -3.72 -21.52
N LEU A 16 16.78 -4.00 -20.34
CA LEU A 16 17.19 -5.13 -19.49
C LEU A 16 16.79 -6.49 -20.06
N ALA A 17 15.74 -6.53 -20.88
CA ALA A 17 15.27 -7.74 -21.55
C ALA A 17 15.90 -7.98 -22.93
N LYS A 18 16.77 -7.11 -23.40
CA LYS A 18 17.35 -7.16 -24.76
C LYS A 18 18.09 -8.45 -25.07
N VAL A 19 18.84 -8.97 -24.07
CA VAL A 19 19.57 -10.24 -24.17
C VAL A 19 19.15 -11.11 -22.99
N LEU A 20 18.45 -12.19 -23.26
CA LEU A 20 18.03 -13.18 -22.26
C LEU A 20 18.75 -14.49 -22.54
N GLY A 21 19.29 -15.12 -21.50
CA GLY A 21 19.97 -16.41 -21.61
C GLY A 21 20.79 -16.73 -20.38
N THR A 22 21.52 -17.84 -20.48
CA THR A 22 22.41 -18.30 -19.42
C THR A 22 23.75 -18.67 -20.03
N ILE A 23 24.82 -18.21 -19.44
CA ILE A 23 26.19 -18.55 -19.84
C ILE A 23 26.90 -19.19 -18.66
N THR A 24 27.52 -20.35 -18.88
CA THR A 24 28.39 -21.01 -17.90
C THR A 24 29.84 -20.88 -18.35
N THR A 25 30.67 -20.39 -17.46
CA THR A 25 32.12 -20.23 -17.72
C THR A 25 32.93 -20.78 -16.57
N GLN A 26 34.24 -20.84 -16.76
CA GLN A 26 35.19 -21.07 -15.68
C GLN A 26 34.95 -20.03 -14.57
N GLY A 27 35.25 -20.39 -13.32
CA GLY A 27 34.99 -19.52 -12.18
C GLY A 27 35.47 -18.08 -12.36
N ILE A 28 34.57 -17.14 -12.23
CA ILE A 28 34.84 -15.69 -12.30
C ILE A 28 34.56 -15.08 -10.94
N ALA A 29 35.58 -14.48 -10.33
CA ALA A 29 35.42 -13.64 -9.14
C ALA A 29 35.19 -12.19 -9.56
N GLY A 30 34.33 -11.47 -8.81
CA GLY A 30 34.17 -10.01 -8.96
C GLY A 30 33.00 -9.56 -9.82
N ILE A 31 32.29 -10.46 -10.51
CA ILE A 31 31.02 -10.14 -11.17
C ILE A 31 29.89 -10.13 -10.14
N LYS A 32 28.97 -9.18 -10.26
CA LYS A 32 27.83 -9.00 -9.35
C LYS A 32 26.51 -8.94 -10.12
N ILE A 33 25.44 -9.33 -9.45
CA ILE A 33 24.07 -9.07 -9.96
C ILE A 33 23.91 -7.56 -10.07
N GLY A 34 23.41 -7.09 -11.22
CA GLY A 34 23.30 -5.69 -11.53
C GLY A 34 24.40 -5.13 -12.42
N ASP A 35 25.47 -5.85 -12.66
CA ASP A 35 26.55 -5.44 -13.56
C ASP A 35 26.13 -5.56 -15.03
N TRP A 36 26.84 -4.81 -15.89
CA TRP A 36 26.79 -4.96 -17.34
C TRP A 36 28.03 -5.71 -17.80
N VAL A 37 27.83 -6.78 -18.53
CA VAL A 37 28.93 -7.56 -19.14
C VAL A 37 28.92 -7.40 -20.65
N ASN A 38 30.10 -7.38 -21.26
CA ASN A 38 30.22 -7.30 -22.71
C ASN A 38 30.46 -8.69 -23.29
N LEU A 39 29.45 -9.20 -23.99
CA LEU A 39 29.51 -10.49 -24.67
C LEU A 39 30.26 -10.32 -26.00
N LYS A 40 31.18 -11.24 -26.31
CA LYS A 40 31.92 -11.25 -27.56
C LYS A 40 32.10 -12.66 -28.09
N GLY A 41 32.03 -12.81 -29.40
CA GLY A 41 32.31 -14.08 -30.09
C GLY A 41 31.13 -15.05 -30.15
N PHE A 42 29.91 -14.60 -29.83
CA PHE A 42 28.70 -15.43 -29.98
C PHE A 42 28.09 -15.29 -31.39
N SER A 43 27.79 -14.07 -31.80
CA SER A 43 27.39 -13.66 -33.16
C SER A 43 27.10 -12.15 -33.16
N GLU A 44 27.00 -11.55 -34.31
CA GLU A 44 26.61 -10.11 -34.46
C GLU A 44 25.31 -9.78 -33.73
N ARG A 45 24.40 -10.74 -33.58
CA ARG A 45 23.10 -10.58 -32.91
C ARG A 45 23.21 -10.54 -31.39
N PHE A 46 24.12 -11.30 -30.79
CA PHE A 46 24.23 -11.51 -29.34
C PHE A 46 25.46 -10.84 -28.73
N ASP A 47 26.40 -10.37 -29.56
CA ASP A 47 27.54 -9.61 -29.10
C ASP A 47 27.10 -8.22 -28.60
N GLY A 48 27.67 -7.75 -27.51
CA GLY A 48 27.38 -6.46 -26.90
C GLY A 48 27.10 -6.53 -25.41
N LEU A 49 26.52 -5.46 -24.87
CA LEU A 49 26.24 -5.34 -23.45
C LEU A 49 25.00 -6.15 -23.06
N ALA A 50 25.17 -6.98 -22.03
CA ALA A 50 24.09 -7.74 -21.39
C ALA A 50 24.08 -7.47 -19.89
N TRP A 51 22.89 -7.40 -19.33
CA TRP A 51 22.66 -7.20 -17.89
C TRP A 51 22.81 -8.51 -17.14
N VAL A 52 23.47 -8.52 -15.96
CA VAL A 52 23.57 -9.67 -15.09
C VAL A 52 22.35 -9.71 -14.15
N GLY A 53 21.39 -10.59 -14.47
CA GLY A 53 20.17 -10.78 -13.69
C GLY A 53 20.29 -11.80 -12.56
N GLY A 54 21.26 -12.72 -12.66
CA GLY A 54 21.48 -13.74 -11.65
C GLY A 54 22.87 -14.37 -11.77
N LEU A 55 23.38 -14.90 -10.65
CA LEU A 55 24.65 -15.59 -10.56
C LEU A 55 24.50 -16.90 -9.79
N GLY A 56 25.12 -17.95 -10.31
CA GLY A 56 25.29 -19.22 -9.63
C GLY A 56 26.75 -19.67 -9.67
N HIS A 57 27.26 -20.18 -8.57
CA HIS A 57 28.58 -20.78 -8.51
C HIS A 57 28.46 -22.26 -8.15
N SER A 58 29.14 -23.10 -8.89
CA SER A 58 29.25 -24.53 -8.62
C SER A 58 30.71 -24.90 -8.42
N LEU A 59 31.02 -25.52 -7.28
CA LEU A 59 32.35 -26.03 -6.94
C LEU A 59 32.23 -27.53 -6.76
N SER A 60 32.80 -28.28 -7.66
CA SER A 60 32.76 -29.76 -7.62
C SER A 60 34.08 -30.37 -8.12
N ALA A 61 34.61 -31.30 -7.38
CA ALA A 61 35.83 -32.06 -7.75
C ALA A 61 37.01 -31.16 -8.19
N GLY A 62 37.19 -29.99 -7.54
CA GLY A 62 38.26 -29.05 -7.87
C GLY A 62 37.96 -28.16 -9.07
N ASN A 63 36.83 -28.29 -9.70
CA ASN A 63 36.36 -27.42 -10.79
C ASN A 63 35.38 -26.38 -10.26
N TRP A 64 35.66 -25.09 -10.54
CA TRP A 64 34.80 -23.98 -10.22
C TRP A 64 34.15 -23.42 -11.50
N LEU A 65 32.85 -23.47 -11.55
CA LEU A 65 32.06 -22.91 -12.65
C LEU A 65 31.18 -21.75 -12.14
N THR A 66 31.06 -20.72 -12.97
CA THR A 66 30.15 -19.60 -12.74
C THR A 66 29.11 -19.61 -13.84
N THR A 67 27.84 -19.67 -13.42
CA THR A 67 26.68 -19.54 -14.28
C THR A 67 26.11 -18.14 -14.13
N VAL A 68 26.08 -17.40 -15.23
CA VAL A 68 25.57 -16.03 -15.29
C VAL A 68 24.24 -16.06 -16.02
N GLN A 69 23.18 -15.64 -15.35
CA GLN A 69 21.89 -15.40 -15.98
C GLN A 69 21.88 -13.97 -16.55
N LEU A 70 21.65 -13.87 -17.85
CA LEU A 70 21.65 -12.60 -18.58
C LEU A 70 20.22 -12.07 -18.73
N GLY A 71 20.09 -10.77 -18.52
CA GLY A 71 18.85 -10.02 -18.66
C GLY A 71 17.80 -10.33 -17.61
N LEU A 72 16.72 -9.56 -17.67
CA LEU A 72 15.52 -9.77 -16.87
C LEU A 72 14.33 -9.94 -17.82
N PRO A 73 13.45 -10.93 -17.61
CA PRO A 73 12.24 -11.07 -18.41
C PRO A 73 11.42 -9.79 -18.35
N PRO A 74 10.80 -9.33 -19.46
CA PRO A 74 9.99 -8.10 -19.47
C PRO A 74 8.73 -8.23 -18.61
N ARG A 75 8.28 -9.46 -18.35
CA ARG A 75 7.22 -9.77 -17.39
C ARG A 75 7.85 -9.94 -16.00
N TRP A 76 7.89 -8.88 -15.26
CA TRP A 76 8.21 -8.92 -13.85
C TRP A 76 7.06 -9.60 -13.13
N HIS A 77 7.38 -10.58 -12.33
CA HIS A 77 6.51 -11.42 -11.50
C HIS A 77 5.05 -10.94 -11.42
N GLN A 78 4.26 -11.25 -12.43
CA GLN A 78 2.84 -11.41 -12.21
C GLN A 78 2.65 -12.84 -11.68
N PRO A 79 1.98 -13.03 -10.55
CA PRO A 79 1.54 -14.36 -10.16
C PRO A 79 0.78 -14.94 -11.36
N SER A 80 1.18 -16.12 -11.80
CA SER A 80 0.54 -16.84 -12.90
C SER A 80 -0.78 -17.48 -12.45
N ASP A 81 -1.55 -16.79 -11.62
CA ASP A 81 -2.93 -17.15 -11.37
C ASP A 81 -3.79 -16.57 -12.49
N GLU A 82 -4.05 -17.42 -13.48
CA GLU A 82 -4.90 -17.14 -14.63
C GLU A 82 -6.36 -16.80 -14.26
N SER A 83 -6.69 -16.75 -12.97
CA SER A 83 -8.05 -16.50 -12.48
C SER A 83 -8.31 -15.08 -11.94
N VAL A 84 -7.30 -14.25 -11.81
CA VAL A 84 -7.50 -12.85 -11.41
C VAL A 84 -7.20 -11.94 -12.59
N THR A 85 -8.25 -11.56 -13.30
CA THR A 85 -8.16 -10.47 -14.27
C THR A 85 -7.73 -9.22 -13.53
N PRO A 86 -6.51 -8.69 -13.74
CA PRO A 86 -6.13 -7.45 -13.08
C PRO A 86 -7.06 -6.34 -13.55
N PRO A 87 -7.57 -5.51 -12.66
CA PRO A 87 -8.38 -4.37 -13.06
C PRO A 87 -7.58 -3.49 -14.03
N LEU A 88 -8.16 -3.23 -15.17
CA LEU A 88 -7.53 -2.61 -16.35
C LEU A 88 -7.19 -1.12 -16.18
N LYS A 89 -7.19 -0.54 -14.98
CA LYS A 89 -7.26 0.91 -14.79
C LYS A 89 -6.01 1.61 -14.27
N SER A 90 -4.99 0.94 -13.76
CA SER A 90 -3.78 1.69 -13.37
C SER A 90 -2.50 1.04 -13.88
N LEU A 91 -1.65 1.87 -14.46
CA LEU A 91 -0.25 1.55 -14.82
C LEU A 91 0.66 1.54 -13.56
N GLU A 92 0.11 1.86 -12.42
CA GLU A 92 0.77 1.87 -11.12
C GLU A 92 0.57 0.53 -10.40
N SER A 93 1.43 0.25 -9.44
CA SER A 93 1.34 -0.96 -8.63
C SER A 93 -0.02 -1.05 -7.96
N SER A 94 -0.79 -2.10 -8.23
CA SER A 94 -2.08 -2.31 -7.60
C SER A 94 -1.91 -2.56 -6.10
N ILE A 95 -2.72 -1.91 -5.28
CA ILE A 95 -2.78 -2.12 -3.84
C ILE A 95 -4.07 -2.87 -3.53
N SER A 96 -3.96 -4.16 -3.22
CA SER A 96 -5.10 -5.02 -2.95
C SER A 96 -5.33 -5.20 -1.46
N GLY A 97 -6.60 -5.35 -1.06
CA GLY A 97 -7.00 -5.63 0.30
C GLY A 97 -7.26 -4.38 1.14
N LEU A 98 -7.35 -4.59 2.45
CA LEU A 98 -7.54 -3.55 3.44
C LEU A 98 -6.24 -3.31 4.20
N HIS A 99 -5.96 -2.06 4.48
CA HIS A 99 -4.72 -1.63 5.14
C HIS A 99 -5.01 -0.80 6.36
N ILE A 100 -4.24 -1.02 7.41
CA ILE A 100 -4.27 -0.18 8.60
C ILE A 100 -3.38 1.02 8.36
N GLY A 101 -3.88 2.21 8.70
CA GLY A 101 -3.15 3.47 8.63
C GLY A 101 -3.41 4.36 9.82
N VAL A 102 -2.67 5.44 9.90
CA VAL A 102 -2.80 6.46 10.95
C VAL A 102 -3.12 7.81 10.32
N VAL A 103 -4.13 8.49 10.84
CA VAL A 103 -4.53 9.83 10.37
C VAL A 103 -3.44 10.84 10.69
N THR A 104 -3.02 11.60 9.68
CA THR A 104 -1.95 12.60 9.83
C THR A 104 -2.44 14.03 9.61
N GLN A 105 -3.52 14.23 8.84
CA GLN A 105 -4.03 15.57 8.53
C GLN A 105 -5.52 15.52 8.19
N LEU A 106 -6.28 16.54 8.61
CA LEU A 106 -7.73 16.66 8.42
C LEU A 106 -8.13 17.85 7.54
N ALA A 107 -7.22 18.75 7.25
CA ALA A 107 -7.47 19.98 6.51
C ALA A 107 -6.43 20.14 5.38
N GLU A 108 -6.65 21.17 4.53
CA GLU A 108 -5.74 21.49 3.43
C GLU A 108 -5.62 20.39 2.36
N ASP A 109 -6.73 19.69 2.12
CA ASP A 109 -6.84 18.78 0.95
C ASP A 109 -6.57 19.58 -0.33
N PRO A 110 -5.54 19.22 -1.13
CA PRO A 110 -5.13 19.99 -2.30
C PRO A 110 -6.21 20.08 -3.40
N ASP A 111 -7.12 19.09 -3.43
CA ASP A 111 -8.20 19.06 -4.42
C ASP A 111 -9.54 19.58 -3.85
N SER A 112 -9.60 19.96 -2.56
CA SER A 112 -10.81 20.41 -1.87
C SER A 112 -11.97 19.39 -1.93
N GLU A 113 -11.67 18.11 -1.88
CA GLU A 113 -12.59 16.97 -1.96
C GLU A 113 -13.04 16.44 -0.59
N ASP A 114 -12.79 17.20 0.49
CA ASP A 114 -13.12 16.83 1.88
C ASP A 114 -12.49 15.49 2.33
N ARG A 115 -11.26 15.23 1.88
CA ARG A 115 -10.48 14.06 2.22
C ARG A 115 -9.66 14.26 3.49
N VAL A 116 -9.27 13.16 4.11
CA VAL A 116 -8.31 13.13 5.22
C VAL A 116 -7.02 12.47 4.75
N GLN A 117 -5.88 12.90 5.28
CA GLN A 117 -4.60 12.29 4.95
C GLN A 117 -4.28 11.17 5.94
N VAL A 118 -3.94 10.00 5.38
CA VAL A 118 -3.65 8.80 6.15
C VAL A 118 -2.27 8.25 5.75
N LYS A 119 -1.40 8.06 6.73
CA LYS A 119 -0.11 7.39 6.56
C LYS A 119 -0.32 5.88 6.57
N LEU A 120 0.08 5.22 5.50
CA LEU A 120 0.00 3.76 5.33
C LEU A 120 1.40 3.16 5.38
N PRO A 121 1.71 2.24 6.32
CA PRO A 121 3.02 1.60 6.42
C PRO A 121 3.47 0.89 5.15
N ILE A 122 2.53 0.33 4.39
CA ILE A 122 2.82 -0.37 3.13
C ILE A 122 3.44 0.53 2.05
N LEU A 123 3.20 1.84 2.11
CA LEU A 123 3.75 2.81 1.15
C LEU A 123 5.14 3.34 1.53
N GLY A 124 5.67 2.89 2.69
CA GLY A 124 6.97 3.30 3.21
C GLY A 124 6.91 4.50 4.18
N GLU A 125 7.92 4.59 5.03
CA GLU A 125 7.96 5.58 6.12
C GLU A 125 8.15 7.03 5.66
N GLN A 126 8.70 7.23 4.46
CA GLN A 126 9.07 8.56 3.95
C GLN A 126 7.94 9.29 3.23
N GLN A 127 6.78 8.67 3.05
CA GLN A 127 5.64 9.32 2.40
C GLN A 127 4.80 10.10 3.41
N SER A 128 4.34 11.28 3.01
CA SER A 128 3.47 12.17 3.80
C SER A 128 2.08 11.58 4.09
N GLY A 129 1.68 10.53 3.39
CA GLY A 129 0.38 9.90 3.47
C GLY A 129 -0.43 10.04 2.16
N VAL A 130 -1.57 9.35 2.12
CA VAL A 130 -2.51 9.34 0.99
C VAL A 130 -3.76 10.11 1.37
N TRP A 131 -4.23 11.00 0.51
CA TRP A 131 -5.52 11.66 0.67
C TRP A 131 -6.65 10.70 0.38
N THR A 132 -7.51 10.50 1.38
CA THR A 132 -8.46 9.41 1.45
C THR A 132 -9.87 9.95 1.65
N ARG A 133 -10.81 9.59 0.79
CA ARG A 133 -12.22 9.93 0.98
C ARG A 133 -12.78 9.15 2.16
N MET A 134 -13.59 9.80 2.98
CA MET A 134 -14.18 9.17 4.15
C MET A 134 -15.54 8.56 3.82
N SER A 135 -15.69 7.27 4.10
CA SER A 135 -17.01 6.61 4.06
C SER A 135 -17.82 7.02 5.28
N THR A 136 -19.10 7.33 5.08
CA THR A 136 -20.03 7.73 6.13
C THR A 136 -21.42 7.16 5.86
N LEU A 137 -22.28 7.12 6.88
CA LEU A 137 -23.63 6.55 6.79
C LEU A 137 -24.57 7.37 5.86
N ASP A 138 -24.40 8.68 5.82
CA ASP A 138 -25.14 9.57 4.91
C ASP A 138 -24.22 10.70 4.46
N ALA A 139 -24.21 10.96 3.15
CA ALA A 139 -23.45 12.04 2.54
C ALA A 139 -24.25 12.66 1.39
N GLY A 140 -24.44 13.97 1.41
CA GLY A 140 -25.14 14.69 0.37
C GLY A 140 -24.77 16.16 0.34
N ASN A 141 -25.34 16.90 -0.59
CA ASN A 141 -25.08 18.33 -0.76
C ASN A 141 -25.57 19.10 0.47
N GLY A 142 -24.66 19.58 1.31
CA GLY A 142 -24.95 20.37 2.51
C GLY A 142 -25.66 19.61 3.64
N ARG A 143 -25.67 18.26 3.59
CA ARG A 143 -26.23 17.37 4.61
C ARG A 143 -25.41 16.08 4.75
N GLY A 144 -25.59 15.39 5.86
CA GLY A 144 -24.97 14.09 6.09
C GLY A 144 -24.47 13.89 7.51
N TRP A 145 -23.86 12.74 7.72
CA TRP A 145 -23.25 12.35 8.99
C TRP A 145 -21.78 12.74 8.97
N VAL A 146 -21.36 13.62 9.88
CA VAL A 146 -20.00 14.16 9.92
C VAL A 146 -19.29 13.73 11.20
N VAL A 147 -18.52 12.64 11.12
CA VAL A 147 -17.67 12.13 12.20
C VAL A 147 -16.30 11.86 11.62
N ARG A 148 -15.42 12.83 11.71
CA ARG A 148 -14.02 12.67 11.28
C ARG A 148 -13.20 12.03 12.39
N PRO A 149 -12.28 11.12 12.08
CA PRO A 149 -11.30 10.64 13.05
C PRO A 149 -10.39 11.79 13.47
N GLU A 150 -9.73 11.64 14.61
CA GLU A 150 -8.73 12.59 15.07
C GLU A 150 -7.34 12.27 14.47
N ILE A 151 -6.44 13.25 14.46
CA ILE A 151 -5.04 13.03 14.09
C ILE A 151 -4.43 12.05 15.10
N GLY A 152 -3.79 10.99 14.60
CA GLY A 152 -3.24 9.90 15.40
C GLY A 152 -4.15 8.68 15.52
N ASP A 153 -5.42 8.77 15.11
CA ASP A 153 -6.32 7.62 15.12
C ASP A 153 -5.90 6.55 14.12
N GLU A 154 -6.07 5.29 14.53
CA GLU A 154 -5.88 4.13 13.68
C GLU A 154 -7.13 3.88 12.86
N VAL A 155 -6.96 3.75 11.55
CA VAL A 155 -8.04 3.64 10.58
C VAL A 155 -7.81 2.52 9.58
N ILE A 156 -8.91 2.01 9.00
CA ILE A 156 -8.86 1.01 7.94
C ILE A 156 -9.12 1.67 6.59
N VAL A 157 -8.25 1.41 5.63
CA VAL A 157 -8.28 1.99 4.28
C VAL A 157 -8.35 0.88 3.24
N GLY A 158 -9.26 1.02 2.30
CA GLY A 158 -9.35 0.21 1.09
C GLY A 158 -9.08 1.03 -0.16
N PHE A 159 -8.88 0.36 -1.29
CA PHE A 159 -8.64 1.00 -2.58
C PHE A 159 -9.65 0.53 -3.61
N ILE A 160 -10.40 1.45 -4.23
CA ILE A 160 -11.36 1.11 -5.28
C ILE A 160 -10.58 0.57 -6.48
N ASP A 161 -11.01 -0.57 -6.99
CA ASP A 161 -10.40 -1.27 -8.13
C ASP A 161 -8.87 -1.50 -7.95
N ASN A 162 -8.39 -1.56 -6.70
CA ASN A 162 -6.97 -1.64 -6.33
C ASN A 162 -6.12 -0.46 -6.83
N ASP A 163 -6.73 0.69 -7.11
CA ASP A 163 -6.07 1.90 -7.58
C ASP A 163 -5.55 2.72 -6.39
N ALA A 164 -4.23 2.91 -6.32
CA ALA A 164 -3.57 3.68 -5.27
C ALA A 164 -4.07 5.13 -5.13
N ASN A 165 -4.63 5.70 -6.21
CA ASN A 165 -5.17 7.06 -6.22
C ASN A 165 -6.63 7.14 -5.74
N GLN A 166 -7.29 5.99 -5.50
CA GLN A 166 -8.70 5.92 -5.10
C GLN A 166 -8.85 5.29 -3.71
N ALA A 167 -8.17 5.86 -2.74
CA ALA A 167 -8.23 5.42 -1.36
C ALA A 167 -9.56 5.82 -0.69
N ILE A 168 -10.15 4.89 0.06
CA ILE A 168 -11.34 5.12 0.90
C ILE A 168 -11.05 4.69 2.33
N LEU A 169 -11.25 5.59 3.28
CA LEU A 169 -11.29 5.31 4.70
C LEU A 169 -12.65 4.70 5.05
N LEU A 170 -12.65 3.47 5.56
CA LEU A 170 -13.85 2.69 5.86
C LEU A 170 -14.31 2.86 7.31
N GLY A 171 -13.41 3.17 8.24
CA GLY A 171 -13.71 3.37 9.64
C GLY A 171 -12.46 3.49 10.49
N ALA A 172 -12.64 3.83 11.78
CA ALA A 172 -11.60 3.85 12.79
C ALA A 172 -11.55 2.51 13.55
N LEU A 173 -10.40 2.19 14.15
CA LEU A 173 -10.18 0.97 14.91
C LEU A 173 -9.81 1.31 16.35
N HIS A 174 -10.46 0.66 17.30
CA HIS A 174 -9.97 0.66 18.67
C HIS A 174 -8.80 -0.32 18.81
N SER A 175 -7.84 0.03 19.65
CA SER A 175 -6.67 -0.79 19.93
C SER A 175 -6.23 -0.64 21.38
N SER A 176 -5.21 -1.35 21.81
CA SER A 176 -4.64 -1.18 23.15
C SER A 176 -4.05 0.23 23.38
N ALA A 177 -3.64 0.92 22.30
CA ALA A 177 -3.19 2.31 22.36
C ALA A 177 -4.36 3.31 22.35
N ASN A 178 -5.46 2.96 21.68
CA ASN A 178 -6.68 3.76 21.53
C ASN A 178 -7.89 2.92 21.99
N PRO A 179 -8.08 2.72 23.29
CA PRO A 179 -9.15 1.84 23.81
C PRO A 179 -10.54 2.44 23.55
N SER A 180 -11.55 1.56 23.54
CA SER A 180 -12.95 1.99 23.50
C SER A 180 -13.30 2.82 24.75
N PRO A 181 -14.13 3.88 24.61
CA PRO A 181 -14.61 4.66 25.75
C PRO A 181 -15.59 3.90 26.64
N VAL A 182 -16.18 2.83 26.12
CA VAL A 182 -17.10 1.93 26.86
C VAL A 182 -16.41 0.57 26.98
N GLU A 183 -16.39 0.03 28.21
CA GLU A 183 -15.80 -1.29 28.47
C GLU A 183 -16.66 -2.38 27.81
N ALA A 184 -16.01 -3.33 27.15
CA ALA A 184 -16.70 -4.42 26.50
C ALA A 184 -17.22 -5.44 27.55
N SER A 185 -18.49 -5.81 27.42
CA SER A 185 -19.11 -6.93 28.19
C SER A 185 -19.96 -7.76 27.23
N ASP A 186 -20.15 -9.05 27.58
CA ASP A 186 -20.98 -9.95 26.76
C ASP A 186 -22.45 -9.54 26.77
N ASP A 187 -22.91 -8.83 27.82
CA ASP A 187 -24.28 -8.30 27.93
C ASP A 187 -24.52 -7.15 26.94
N ASN A 188 -23.47 -6.42 26.60
CA ASN A 188 -23.48 -5.36 25.57
C ASN A 188 -24.65 -4.36 25.72
N HIS A 189 -24.94 -3.94 26.97
CA HIS A 189 -26.04 -3.02 27.24
C HIS A 189 -25.79 -1.60 26.76
N GLU A 190 -24.53 -1.12 26.83
CA GLU A 190 -24.20 0.27 26.50
C GLU A 190 -23.74 0.41 25.05
N LYS A 191 -24.37 1.35 24.37
CA LYS A 191 -24.02 1.74 22.98
C LYS A 191 -24.04 3.24 22.89
N GLY A 192 -23.05 3.82 22.23
CA GLY A 192 -23.06 5.28 22.15
C GLY A 192 -21.89 5.89 21.44
N TRP A 193 -21.78 7.17 21.63
CA TRP A 193 -20.77 8.00 21.04
C TRP A 193 -20.20 8.94 22.10
N VAL A 194 -18.87 8.98 22.20
CA VAL A 194 -18.14 9.86 23.10
C VAL A 194 -17.16 10.70 22.28
N THR A 195 -17.23 12.00 22.42
CA THR A 195 -16.33 12.93 21.73
C THR A 195 -15.02 13.10 22.49
N ARG A 196 -13.99 13.66 21.82
CA ARG A 196 -12.69 13.93 22.44
C ARG A 196 -12.77 14.78 23.72
N SER A 197 -13.74 15.67 23.80
CA SER A 197 -13.95 16.50 25.01
C SER A 197 -14.77 15.82 26.10
N GLY A 198 -15.20 14.57 25.90
CA GLY A 198 -15.99 13.83 26.86
C GLY A 198 -17.50 14.11 26.81
N MET A 199 -18.00 14.82 25.78
CA MET A 199 -19.44 14.83 25.54
C MET A 199 -19.90 13.47 25.05
N GLN A 200 -21.00 12.95 25.60
CA GLN A 200 -21.44 11.59 25.31
C GLN A 200 -22.93 11.49 25.05
N LEU A 201 -23.28 10.59 24.15
CA LEU A 201 -24.63 10.10 23.91
C LEU A 201 -24.60 8.60 24.07
N ILE A 202 -25.21 8.08 25.13
CA ILE A 202 -25.20 6.64 25.49
C ILE A 202 -26.64 6.14 25.53
N PHE A 203 -26.87 5.01 24.87
CA PHE A 203 -28.06 4.19 24.97
C PHE A 203 -27.75 3.02 25.93
N ASP A 204 -28.55 2.85 26.95
CA ASP A 204 -28.44 1.76 27.93
C ASP A 204 -29.66 0.85 27.80
N ASP A 205 -29.46 -0.35 27.26
CA ASP A 205 -30.54 -1.31 26.98
C ASP A 205 -31.04 -1.98 28.25
N ASP A 206 -30.23 -2.09 29.30
CA ASP A 206 -30.67 -2.65 30.59
C ASP A 206 -31.58 -1.67 31.33
N LYS A 207 -31.19 -0.41 31.42
CA LYS A 207 -31.98 0.65 32.04
C LYS A 207 -33.08 1.23 31.14
N VAL A 208 -33.10 0.82 29.87
CA VAL A 208 -34.02 1.36 28.86
C VAL A 208 -33.96 2.89 28.84
N SER A 209 -32.76 3.45 28.79
CA SER A 209 -32.52 4.90 28.92
C SER A 209 -31.58 5.44 27.86
N VAL A 210 -31.69 6.73 27.58
CA VAL A 210 -30.76 7.49 26.73
C VAL A 210 -30.17 8.63 27.57
N ASN A 211 -28.85 8.68 27.65
CA ASN A 211 -28.13 9.71 28.38
C ASN A 211 -27.38 10.62 27.41
N LEU A 212 -27.68 11.92 27.47
CA LEU A 212 -26.90 12.96 26.81
C LEU A 212 -26.21 13.80 27.89
N GLU A 213 -24.90 13.71 27.97
CA GLU A 213 -24.12 14.34 29.03
C GLU A 213 -22.98 15.18 28.47
N THR A 214 -22.67 16.28 29.15
CA THR A 214 -21.48 17.08 28.91
C THR A 214 -20.57 17.02 30.15
N PRO A 215 -19.23 17.24 30.01
CA PRO A 215 -18.30 17.25 31.14
C PRO A 215 -18.63 18.26 32.24
N SER A 216 -19.43 19.28 31.91
CA SER A 216 -19.92 20.28 32.90
C SER A 216 -21.17 19.84 33.66
N GLY A 217 -21.64 18.60 33.44
CA GLY A 217 -22.78 18.05 34.16
C GLY A 217 -24.15 18.48 33.64
N ASN A 218 -24.23 19.07 32.45
CA ASN A 218 -25.53 19.34 31.80
C ASN A 218 -26.07 18.03 31.22
N ILE A 219 -27.19 17.58 31.76
CA ILE A 219 -27.93 16.41 31.27
C ILE A 219 -29.21 16.93 30.61
N VAL A 220 -29.53 16.45 29.43
CA VAL A 220 -30.77 16.79 28.71
C VAL A 220 -31.55 15.51 28.49
#